data_cea1bd4795919d0cc47a9096425e55e0
#
_entry.id   cea1bd4795919d0cc47a9096425e55e0
#
_cell.length_a   1.000
_cell.length_b   1.000
_cell.length_c   1.000
_cell.angle_alpha   90.00
_cell.angle_beta   90.00
_cell.angle_gamma   90.00
#
_symmetry.space_group_name_H-M   'P 1'
#
loop_
_entity.id
_entity.type
_entity.pdbx_description
1 polymer ?
#
loop_
_entity_poly.entity_id
_entity_poly.type
_entity_poly.pdbx_seq_one_letter_code
_entity_poly.pdbx_strand_id
1 'polypeptide(L)'
;MSESEARAAQRAVEVLSAYGVSHVFGVPGAKIDSIYDALVDSGPQLVVCRHEQNAVFMAAAVGRLTGTPGAVVVTSGPGTSNTATGLLTANTEQDPVVALCGAVPRADRLKRSHQSMDATAALKAFTKYTGEVNDAGNVPEAVANALRAALTQPRGAAAVILPSDVLATPVSAGITRACPVPRLGPAPAEGIEQAARLIRDARRPVILAGVRGADPEACAALRTLLEDTDLPVVETFQAAGVVSRTLDEHYLGRVGLFRNQPGDIVISHADVLVTVGFDAVEYDPKLWNTDPSRTVVHIDVVPANIDNHYQPAIELQGDVASTVRALAGQLSGLRLDPEVLGELAEQRRALKDADDTARTANHTRAGLNPVSVLLTLRDMIDDDATVTCDVGSHYIYTARHFRAYEPRHLLFSDGQQTLGVALPWAMAACLVRPGKQVVSVSGDGGFLFSAQELETATRLGLHFTHVILRDNTYDMVRFQEELKYGRTSGVQLGDYDIAQYAGAFGAHGYRVETEEQFAKVLGEALSREARVQPGITIIDVPVDYTRNTELFAQLHEGVLE
;
A
#
# COMPACT_ATOMS: atom_id res chain seq x y z
N MET A 1 -13.11 43.36 -17.43
CA MET A 1 -13.89 42.41 -16.66
C MET A 1 -13.26 42.36 -15.28
N SER A 2 -13.94 42.79 -14.22
CA SER A 2 -13.43 42.60 -12.86
C SER A 2 -13.30 41.10 -12.63
N GLU A 3 -12.10 40.63 -12.21
CA GLU A 3 -11.96 39.28 -11.66
C GLU A 3 -13.00 39.15 -10.57
N SER A 4 -14.02 38.30 -10.77
CA SER A 4 -14.99 38.03 -9.73
C SER A 4 -14.23 37.39 -8.56
N GLU A 5 -14.31 38.02 -7.39
CA GLU A 5 -13.73 37.47 -6.18
C GLU A 5 -14.30 36.04 -5.97
N ALA A 6 -13.46 35.00 -6.10
CA ALA A 6 -13.85 33.62 -5.83
C ALA A 6 -13.79 33.35 -4.31
N ARG A 7 -14.68 32.48 -3.81
CA ARG A 7 -14.61 32.05 -2.41
C ARG A 7 -13.33 31.28 -2.13
N ALA A 8 -12.85 31.31 -0.89
CA ALA A 8 -11.68 30.53 -0.48
C ALA A 8 -11.82 29.02 -0.79
N ALA A 9 -13.05 28.48 -0.72
CA ALA A 9 -13.37 27.12 -1.13
C ALA A 9 -13.03 26.83 -2.61
N GLN A 10 -13.38 27.75 -3.53
CA GLN A 10 -13.06 27.65 -4.95
C GLN A 10 -11.54 27.71 -5.18
N ARG A 11 -10.84 28.59 -4.44
CA ARG A 11 -9.36 28.66 -4.48
C ARG A 11 -8.70 27.39 -3.98
N ALA A 12 -9.25 26.71 -2.96
CA ALA A 12 -8.76 25.41 -2.52
C ALA A 12 -8.88 24.35 -3.63
N VAL A 13 -10.01 24.29 -4.32
CA VAL A 13 -10.25 23.37 -5.45
C VAL A 13 -9.31 23.67 -6.64
N GLU A 14 -9.07 24.95 -6.94
CA GLU A 14 -8.09 25.35 -7.97
C GLU A 14 -6.68 24.85 -7.64
N VAL A 15 -6.26 24.92 -6.37
CA VAL A 15 -4.96 24.39 -5.91
C VAL A 15 -4.88 22.87 -6.08
N LEU A 16 -5.94 22.13 -5.68
CA LEU A 16 -5.98 20.67 -5.90
C LEU A 16 -5.79 20.34 -7.40
N SER A 17 -6.51 21.06 -8.26
CA SER A 17 -6.39 20.88 -9.72
C SER A 17 -4.99 21.21 -10.25
N ALA A 18 -4.40 22.31 -9.78
CA ALA A 18 -3.05 22.74 -10.18
C ALA A 18 -1.99 21.69 -9.82
N TYR A 19 -2.16 20.96 -8.72
CA TYR A 19 -1.26 19.86 -8.31
C TYR A 19 -1.60 18.51 -8.97
N GLY A 20 -2.56 18.48 -9.89
CA GLY A 20 -2.92 17.25 -10.64
C GLY A 20 -3.74 16.24 -9.85
N VAL A 21 -4.36 16.66 -8.74
CA VAL A 21 -5.31 15.81 -8.01
C VAL A 21 -6.45 15.44 -8.96
N SER A 22 -6.64 14.14 -9.19
CA SER A 22 -7.66 13.64 -10.13
C SER A 22 -9.00 13.38 -9.46
N HIS A 23 -8.97 12.96 -8.19
CA HIS A 23 -10.16 12.55 -7.44
C HIS A 23 -10.15 13.14 -6.03
N VAL A 24 -11.34 13.52 -5.57
CA VAL A 24 -11.62 13.91 -4.19
C VAL A 24 -12.61 12.91 -3.61
N PHE A 25 -12.27 12.31 -2.49
CA PHE A 25 -13.10 11.35 -1.77
C PHE A 25 -13.68 11.98 -0.51
N GLY A 26 -14.88 11.59 -0.09
CA GLY A 26 -15.39 12.08 1.17
C GLY A 26 -16.87 11.83 1.42
N VAL A 27 -17.33 12.34 2.55
CA VAL A 27 -18.74 12.34 2.95
C VAL A 27 -19.17 13.79 3.16
N PRO A 28 -20.22 14.29 2.48
CA PRO A 28 -20.63 15.68 2.57
C PRO A 28 -21.16 16.03 3.98
N GLY A 29 -21.01 17.31 4.34
CA GLY A 29 -21.55 17.82 5.59
C GLY A 29 -21.43 19.34 5.69
N ALA A 30 -22.26 19.96 6.51
CA ALA A 30 -22.49 21.42 6.56
C ALA A 30 -21.28 22.30 6.89
N LYS A 31 -20.17 21.73 7.40
CA LYS A 31 -18.98 22.52 7.74
C LYS A 31 -17.92 22.53 6.63
N ILE A 32 -18.20 21.84 5.50
CA ILE A 32 -17.31 21.70 4.35
C ILE A 32 -18.07 21.81 3.01
N ASP A 33 -19.38 22.06 3.05
CA ASP A 33 -20.28 22.12 1.89
C ASP A 33 -19.80 23.07 0.79
N SER A 34 -19.15 24.17 1.16
CA SER A 34 -18.58 25.13 0.21
C SER A 34 -17.53 24.52 -0.73
N ILE A 35 -16.77 23.52 -0.27
CA ILE A 35 -15.83 22.76 -1.13
C ILE A 35 -16.62 21.85 -2.08
N TYR A 36 -17.66 21.16 -1.57
CA TYR A 36 -18.52 20.30 -2.41
C TYR A 36 -19.22 21.11 -3.51
N ASP A 37 -19.72 22.31 -3.17
CA ASP A 37 -20.31 23.24 -4.13
C ASP A 37 -19.30 23.69 -5.19
N ALA A 38 -18.07 24.03 -4.79
CA ALA A 38 -17.01 24.41 -5.72
C ALA A 38 -16.58 23.27 -6.68
N LEU A 39 -16.64 22.02 -6.23
CA LEU A 39 -16.33 20.84 -7.05
C LEU A 39 -17.39 20.54 -8.14
N VAL A 40 -18.59 21.11 -8.05
CA VAL A 40 -19.63 20.97 -9.09
C VAL A 40 -19.22 21.72 -10.36
N ASP A 41 -18.59 22.87 -10.21
CA ASP A 41 -18.27 23.75 -11.34
C ASP A 41 -16.99 23.33 -12.07
N SER A 42 -16.00 22.86 -11.32
CA SER A 42 -14.68 22.50 -11.86
C SER A 42 -13.84 21.75 -10.84
N GLY A 43 -12.76 21.11 -11.30
CA GLY A 43 -11.77 20.49 -10.44
C GLY A 43 -11.73 18.96 -10.51
N PRO A 44 -11.18 18.31 -9.49
CA PRO A 44 -11.10 16.86 -9.39
C PRO A 44 -12.48 16.21 -9.37
N GLN A 45 -12.55 14.97 -9.86
CA GLN A 45 -13.80 14.18 -9.79
C GLN A 45 -14.17 13.89 -8.33
N LEU A 46 -15.38 14.23 -7.93
CA LEU A 46 -15.90 13.94 -6.60
C LEU A 46 -16.41 12.50 -6.50
N VAL A 47 -15.93 11.75 -5.51
CA VAL A 47 -16.36 10.41 -5.13
C VAL A 47 -16.94 10.44 -3.72
N VAL A 48 -18.26 10.37 -3.62
CA VAL A 48 -18.96 10.30 -2.32
C VAL A 48 -18.91 8.88 -1.80
N CYS A 49 -18.27 8.70 -0.63
CA CYS A 49 -18.07 7.41 0.04
C CYS A 49 -19.14 7.16 1.10
N ARG A 50 -19.14 5.96 1.67
CA ARG A 50 -20.06 5.58 2.76
C ARG A 50 -19.45 5.77 4.15
N HIS A 51 -18.10 5.85 4.23
CA HIS A 51 -17.38 6.13 5.46
C HIS A 51 -16.10 6.90 5.18
N GLU A 52 -15.74 7.85 6.05
CA GLU A 52 -14.57 8.72 5.86
C GLU A 52 -13.24 7.96 5.93
N GLN A 53 -13.16 6.89 6.74
CA GLN A 53 -12.00 5.99 6.75
C GLN A 53 -11.74 5.40 5.35
N ASN A 54 -12.80 4.90 4.70
CA ASN A 54 -12.70 4.31 3.37
C ASN A 54 -12.38 5.37 2.30
N ALA A 55 -12.87 6.60 2.48
CA ALA A 55 -12.48 7.74 1.64
C ALA A 55 -10.96 7.98 1.71
N VAL A 56 -10.36 7.91 2.91
CA VAL A 56 -8.91 8.04 3.07
C VAL A 56 -8.18 6.84 2.47
N PHE A 57 -8.67 5.61 2.62
CA PHE A 57 -8.08 4.44 1.99
C PHE A 57 -8.05 4.56 0.46
N MET A 58 -9.15 5.03 -0.16
CA MET A 58 -9.17 5.27 -1.60
C MET A 58 -8.19 6.39 -2.01
N ALA A 59 -8.14 7.49 -1.27
CA ALA A 59 -7.19 8.56 -1.53
C ALA A 59 -5.72 8.09 -1.39
N ALA A 60 -5.43 7.28 -0.37
CA ALA A 60 -4.11 6.67 -0.16
C ALA A 60 -3.70 5.79 -1.35
N ALA A 61 -4.61 4.93 -1.82
CA ALA A 61 -4.34 4.10 -2.99
C ALA A 61 -4.10 4.92 -4.27
N VAL A 62 -4.87 6.00 -4.49
CA VAL A 62 -4.58 6.93 -5.61
C VAL A 62 -3.17 7.48 -5.46
N GLY A 63 -2.79 7.93 -4.28
CA GLY A 63 -1.46 8.45 -3.98
C GLY A 63 -0.35 7.42 -4.26
N ARG A 64 -0.52 6.18 -3.78
CA ARG A 64 0.42 5.06 -3.98
C ARG A 64 0.55 4.69 -5.46
N LEU A 65 -0.56 4.60 -6.17
CA LEU A 65 -0.60 4.12 -7.55
C LEU A 65 -0.12 5.14 -8.57
N THR A 66 -0.34 6.44 -8.31
CA THR A 66 -0.06 7.52 -9.28
C THR A 66 1.14 8.39 -8.91
N GLY A 67 1.54 8.40 -7.63
CA GLY A 67 2.52 9.36 -7.10
C GLY A 67 1.97 10.79 -6.94
N THR A 68 0.72 11.04 -7.33
CA THR A 68 0.01 12.31 -7.12
C THR A 68 -0.85 12.18 -5.87
N PRO A 69 -0.89 13.16 -4.95
CA PRO A 69 -1.67 13.02 -3.73
C PRO A 69 -3.14 12.75 -3.99
N GLY A 70 -3.72 11.78 -3.29
CA GLY A 70 -5.17 11.68 -3.18
C GLY A 70 -5.69 12.75 -2.24
N ALA A 71 -6.92 13.21 -2.45
CA ALA A 71 -7.54 14.22 -1.61
C ALA A 71 -8.81 13.70 -0.92
N VAL A 72 -9.00 14.08 0.34
CA VAL A 72 -10.19 13.76 1.13
C VAL A 72 -10.83 15.04 1.62
N VAL A 73 -12.15 15.11 1.55
CA VAL A 73 -12.94 16.27 2.02
C VAL A 73 -14.00 15.78 2.99
N VAL A 74 -13.92 16.20 4.25
CA VAL A 74 -14.79 15.72 5.33
C VAL A 74 -15.28 16.87 6.22
N THR A 75 -16.45 16.68 6.82
CA THR A 75 -17.02 17.66 7.76
C THR A 75 -16.32 17.61 9.12
N SER A 76 -16.62 18.55 9.99
CA SER A 76 -16.12 18.64 11.37
C SER A 76 -16.68 17.51 12.26
N GLY A 77 -16.09 17.36 13.44
CA GLY A 77 -16.52 16.38 14.43
C GLY A 77 -16.33 14.95 13.95
N PRO A 78 -17.43 14.15 13.82
CA PRO A 78 -17.35 12.75 13.43
C PRO A 78 -16.70 12.55 12.06
N GLY A 79 -16.93 13.41 11.06
CA GLY A 79 -16.30 13.30 9.76
C GLY A 79 -14.78 13.37 9.85
N THR A 80 -14.25 14.35 10.60
CA THR A 80 -12.81 14.48 10.84
C THR A 80 -12.26 13.32 11.67
N SER A 81 -12.92 12.92 12.76
CA SER A 81 -12.42 11.83 13.63
C SER A 81 -12.41 10.47 12.93
N ASN A 82 -13.36 10.20 12.03
CA ASN A 82 -13.40 8.96 11.25
C ASN A 82 -12.24 8.83 10.25
N THR A 83 -11.51 9.89 9.94
CA THR A 83 -10.32 9.81 9.06
C THR A 83 -9.09 9.25 9.75
N ALA A 84 -9.06 9.18 11.08
CA ALA A 84 -7.87 8.90 11.89
C ALA A 84 -7.15 7.61 11.46
N THR A 85 -7.84 6.47 11.41
CA THR A 85 -7.26 5.19 10.98
C THR A 85 -6.69 5.28 9.57
N GLY A 86 -7.45 5.86 8.63
CA GLY A 86 -7.00 5.99 7.25
C GLY A 86 -5.76 6.87 7.11
N LEU A 87 -5.71 8.01 7.81
CA LEU A 87 -4.55 8.92 7.78
C LEU A 87 -3.31 8.30 8.42
N LEU A 88 -3.47 7.59 9.55
CA LEU A 88 -2.37 6.86 10.17
C LEU A 88 -1.82 5.79 9.22
N THR A 89 -2.70 5.00 8.60
CA THR A 89 -2.31 4.00 7.60
C THR A 89 -1.56 4.66 6.45
N ALA A 90 -2.12 5.68 5.81
CA ALA A 90 -1.49 6.38 4.70
C ALA A 90 -0.12 6.98 5.09
N ASN A 91 0.00 7.51 6.31
CA ASN A 91 1.24 8.09 6.80
C ASN A 91 2.33 7.03 7.01
N THR A 92 1.99 5.87 7.56
CA THR A 92 2.92 4.76 7.79
C THR A 92 3.31 4.07 6.48
N GLU A 93 2.35 3.88 5.57
CA GLU A 93 2.58 3.27 4.25
C GLU A 93 3.25 4.23 3.26
N GLN A 94 3.50 5.47 3.66
CA GLN A 94 4.09 6.54 2.84
C GLN A 94 3.25 6.89 1.60
N ASP A 95 1.93 6.80 1.73
CA ASP A 95 0.99 7.17 0.68
C ASP A 95 0.67 8.67 0.75
N PRO A 96 0.91 9.45 -0.31
CA PRO A 96 0.63 10.87 -0.27
C PRO A 96 -0.87 11.16 -0.29
N VAL A 97 -1.38 11.71 0.81
CA VAL A 97 -2.79 12.08 1.00
C VAL A 97 -2.91 13.46 1.61
N VAL A 98 -3.89 14.24 1.15
CA VAL A 98 -4.28 15.52 1.79
C VAL A 98 -5.73 15.45 2.22
N ALA A 99 -5.98 15.67 3.52
CA ALA A 99 -7.31 15.77 4.09
C ALA A 99 -7.70 17.23 4.31
N LEU A 100 -8.78 17.68 3.69
CA LEU A 100 -9.43 18.97 3.94
C LEU A 100 -10.57 18.74 4.91
N CYS A 101 -10.38 19.16 6.18
CA CYS A 101 -11.29 18.91 7.28
C CYS A 101 -12.04 20.18 7.66
N GLY A 102 -13.36 20.16 7.52
CA GLY A 102 -14.21 21.27 7.95
C GLY A 102 -14.11 21.52 9.46
N ALA A 103 -14.32 22.75 9.86
CA ALA A 103 -14.43 23.12 11.26
C ALA A 103 -15.61 24.07 11.48
N VAL A 104 -16.08 24.18 12.72
CA VAL A 104 -17.08 25.18 13.11
C VAL A 104 -16.56 26.60 12.85
N PRO A 105 -17.44 27.60 12.63
CA PRO A 105 -17.02 29.00 12.46
C PRO A 105 -16.07 29.45 13.57
N ARG A 106 -15.09 30.28 13.26
CA ARG A 106 -14.09 30.80 14.21
C ARG A 106 -14.71 31.40 15.48
N ALA A 107 -15.85 32.08 15.35
CA ALA A 107 -16.58 32.62 16.47
C ALA A 107 -17.14 31.59 17.45
N ASP A 108 -17.23 30.31 17.01
CA ASP A 108 -17.78 29.19 17.79
C ASP A 108 -16.71 28.24 18.33
N ARG A 109 -15.43 28.42 17.95
CA ARG A 109 -14.32 27.54 18.29
C ARG A 109 -14.14 27.25 19.78
N LEU A 110 -14.34 28.24 20.61
CA LEU A 110 -14.22 28.15 22.07
C LEU A 110 -15.53 27.83 22.77
N LYS A 111 -16.60 27.69 22.01
CA LYS A 111 -17.90 27.32 22.53
C LYS A 111 -18.09 25.83 22.51
N ARG A 112 -18.85 25.31 23.45
CA ARG A 112 -19.34 23.92 23.39
C ARG A 112 -20.52 23.84 22.40
N SER A 113 -20.19 23.97 21.11
CA SER A 113 -21.17 23.96 20.02
C SER A 113 -21.22 22.59 19.33
N HIS A 114 -22.26 22.39 18.49
CA HIS A 114 -22.44 21.15 17.70
C HIS A 114 -21.25 20.90 16.79
N GLN A 115 -20.69 19.67 16.85
CA GLN A 115 -19.52 19.21 16.07
C GLN A 115 -18.22 20.00 16.32
N SER A 116 -18.11 20.72 17.43
CA SER A 116 -16.86 21.38 17.83
C SER A 116 -15.86 20.36 18.37
N MET A 117 -14.62 20.41 17.89
CA MET A 117 -13.50 19.59 18.37
C MET A 117 -12.17 20.33 18.13
N ASP A 118 -11.13 19.96 18.85
CA ASP A 118 -9.76 20.32 18.53
C ASP A 118 -9.20 19.37 17.46
N ALA A 119 -9.56 19.63 16.20
CA ALA A 119 -9.15 18.81 15.06
C ALA A 119 -7.62 18.86 14.84
N THR A 120 -7.02 20.02 15.14
CA THR A 120 -5.57 20.20 14.98
C THR A 120 -4.79 19.30 15.93
N ALA A 121 -5.14 19.26 17.20
CA ALA A 121 -4.50 18.39 18.17
C ALA A 121 -4.75 16.91 17.83
N ALA A 122 -5.97 16.54 17.45
CA ALA A 122 -6.34 15.18 17.11
C ALA A 122 -5.54 14.65 15.89
N LEU A 123 -5.44 15.42 14.81
CA LEU A 123 -4.82 14.95 13.56
C LEU A 123 -3.29 14.99 13.56
N LYS A 124 -2.66 15.77 14.46
CA LYS A 124 -1.19 15.78 14.60
C LYS A 124 -0.58 14.42 14.87
N ALA A 125 -1.31 13.53 15.53
CA ALA A 125 -0.82 12.16 15.82
C ALA A 125 -0.84 11.24 14.59
N PHE A 126 -1.60 11.58 13.56
CA PHE A 126 -1.86 10.70 12.41
C PHE A 126 -1.27 11.22 11.09
N THR A 127 -0.73 12.44 11.11
CA THR A 127 -0.24 13.09 9.89
C THR A 127 1.13 13.71 10.11
N LYS A 128 1.92 13.79 9.06
CA LYS A 128 3.23 14.47 9.09
C LYS A 128 3.11 16.01 9.02
N TYR A 129 1.94 16.52 8.60
CA TYR A 129 1.64 17.94 8.54
C TYR A 129 0.18 18.17 8.91
N THR A 130 -0.07 19.10 9.83
CA THR A 130 -1.41 19.56 10.20
C THR A 130 -1.41 21.07 10.32
N GLY A 131 -2.24 21.75 9.54
CA GLY A 131 -2.41 23.19 9.57
C GLY A 131 -3.87 23.59 9.78
N GLU A 132 -4.11 24.66 10.54
CA GLU A 132 -5.42 25.27 10.68
C GLU A 132 -5.40 26.67 10.07
N VAL A 133 -6.41 27.00 9.27
CA VAL A 133 -6.49 28.28 8.55
C VAL A 133 -7.47 29.21 9.23
N ASN A 134 -6.99 30.38 9.66
CA ASN A 134 -7.78 31.39 10.33
C ASN A 134 -8.09 32.64 9.46
N ASP A 135 -7.43 32.77 8.30
CA ASP A 135 -7.65 33.81 7.31
C ASP A 135 -7.95 33.19 5.95
N ALA A 136 -8.97 33.70 5.26
CA ALA A 136 -9.41 33.17 3.99
C ALA A 136 -8.33 33.29 2.89
N GLY A 137 -7.54 34.38 2.91
CA GLY A 137 -6.45 34.60 1.98
C GLY A 137 -5.35 33.50 2.05
N ASN A 138 -5.21 32.86 3.21
CA ASN A 138 -4.19 31.81 3.43
C ASN A 138 -4.67 30.40 3.05
N VAL A 139 -5.92 30.21 2.66
CA VAL A 139 -6.43 28.87 2.26
C VAL A 139 -5.64 28.28 1.10
N PRO A 140 -5.38 28.99 -0.01
CA PRO A 140 -4.58 28.45 -1.11
C PRO A 140 -3.17 28.03 -0.68
N GLU A 141 -2.52 28.84 0.16
CA GLU A 141 -1.17 28.58 0.66
C GLU A 141 -1.12 27.33 1.55
N ALA A 142 -2.08 27.21 2.46
CA ALA A 142 -2.19 26.07 3.37
C ALA A 142 -2.41 24.76 2.62
N VAL A 143 -3.31 24.75 1.62
CA VAL A 143 -3.56 23.56 0.78
C VAL A 143 -2.33 23.20 -0.05
N ALA A 144 -1.66 24.19 -0.68
CA ALA A 144 -0.44 23.96 -1.44
C ALA A 144 0.70 23.41 -0.56
N ASN A 145 0.87 23.94 0.64
CA ASN A 145 1.90 23.46 1.58
C ASN A 145 1.57 22.04 2.11
N ALA A 146 0.29 21.73 2.35
CA ALA A 146 -0.13 20.37 2.72
C ALA A 146 0.17 19.36 1.59
N LEU A 147 -0.14 19.70 0.34
CA LEU A 147 0.20 18.88 -0.83
C LEU A 147 1.72 18.66 -0.96
N ARG A 148 2.51 19.71 -0.78
CA ARG A 148 3.97 19.60 -0.77
C ARG A 148 4.48 18.74 0.38
N ALA A 149 3.93 18.91 1.58
CA ALA A 149 4.29 18.09 2.74
C ALA A 149 3.97 16.61 2.51
N ALA A 150 2.80 16.30 1.93
CA ALA A 150 2.43 14.92 1.59
C ALA A 150 3.39 14.29 0.57
N LEU A 151 3.89 15.07 -0.39
CA LEU A 151 4.81 14.61 -1.45
C LEU A 151 6.28 14.57 -1.02
N THR A 152 6.66 15.31 0.04
CA THR A 152 8.05 15.31 0.54
C THR A 152 8.38 13.96 1.17
N GLN A 153 9.52 13.38 0.80
CA GLN A 153 9.97 12.10 1.34
C GLN A 153 10.36 12.17 2.83
N PRO A 154 10.07 11.13 3.62
CA PRO A 154 9.15 10.06 3.29
C PRO A 154 7.75 10.62 3.06
N ARG A 155 7.07 10.21 1.97
CA ARG A 155 5.69 10.66 1.67
C ARG A 155 4.74 10.30 2.80
N GLY A 156 3.52 10.84 2.78
CA GLY A 156 2.53 10.47 3.81
C GLY A 156 1.34 11.43 3.84
N ALA A 157 0.60 11.36 4.93
CA ALA A 157 -0.63 12.11 5.11
C ALA A 157 -0.38 13.55 5.60
N ALA A 158 -1.16 14.49 5.07
CA ALA A 158 -1.24 15.88 5.54
C ALA A 158 -2.71 16.28 5.75
N ALA A 159 -2.97 17.20 6.67
CA ALA A 159 -4.32 17.69 6.94
C ALA A 159 -4.38 19.21 7.02
N VAL A 160 -5.46 19.79 6.52
CA VAL A 160 -5.78 21.22 6.65
C VAL A 160 -7.16 21.37 7.28
N ILE A 161 -7.23 22.09 8.40
CA ILE A 161 -8.47 22.39 9.10
C ILE A 161 -9.00 23.71 8.59
N LEU A 162 -10.24 23.71 8.10
CA LEU A 162 -10.88 24.79 7.37
C LEU A 162 -12.21 25.20 8.04
N PRO A 163 -12.24 26.29 8.84
CA PRO A 163 -13.48 26.81 9.38
C PRO A 163 -14.46 27.22 8.28
N SER A 164 -15.73 26.89 8.46
CA SER A 164 -16.76 27.12 7.43
C SER A 164 -16.95 28.58 7.03
N ASP A 165 -16.80 29.52 7.99
CA ASP A 165 -16.85 30.96 7.71
C ASP A 165 -15.63 31.42 6.88
N VAL A 166 -14.46 30.81 7.07
CA VAL A 166 -13.26 31.09 6.27
C VAL A 166 -13.46 30.62 4.83
N LEU A 167 -14.00 29.40 4.62
CA LEU A 167 -14.27 28.85 3.28
C LEU A 167 -15.27 29.67 2.47
N ALA A 168 -16.28 30.30 3.14
CA ALA A 168 -17.30 31.09 2.49
C ALA A 168 -16.83 32.51 2.09
N THR A 169 -15.69 32.96 2.61
CA THR A 169 -15.17 34.33 2.41
C THR A 169 -14.59 34.47 0.99
N PRO A 170 -14.91 35.55 0.26
CA PRO A 170 -14.29 35.87 -1.02
C PRO A 170 -12.80 36.20 -0.87
N VAL A 171 -11.99 35.78 -1.86
CA VAL A 171 -10.53 35.96 -1.92
C VAL A 171 -10.13 36.38 -3.32
N SER A 172 -9.33 37.42 -3.44
CA SER A 172 -8.89 37.99 -4.72
C SER A 172 -7.72 37.21 -5.35
N ALA A 173 -6.87 36.57 -4.54
CA ALA A 173 -5.65 35.90 -5.01
C ALA A 173 -5.71 34.38 -4.74
N GLY A 174 -5.02 33.61 -5.56
CA GLY A 174 -4.88 32.17 -5.42
C GLY A 174 -3.56 31.64 -5.96
N ILE A 175 -3.24 30.39 -5.63
CA ILE A 175 -2.13 29.67 -6.23
C ILE A 175 -2.67 28.92 -7.43
N THR A 176 -2.22 29.33 -8.62
CA THR A 176 -2.73 28.83 -9.91
C THR A 176 -1.80 27.81 -10.57
N ARG A 177 -0.64 27.53 -9.96
CA ARG A 177 0.33 26.55 -10.46
C ARG A 177 0.91 25.71 -9.33
N ALA A 178 1.21 24.45 -9.62
CA ALA A 178 1.95 23.63 -8.69
C ALA A 178 3.36 24.18 -8.46
N CYS A 179 3.81 24.08 -7.20
CA CYS A 179 5.21 24.28 -6.83
C CYS A 179 5.76 22.90 -6.45
N PRO A 180 6.40 22.16 -7.39
CA PRO A 180 6.84 20.79 -7.12
C PRO A 180 7.88 20.76 -6.00
N VAL A 181 7.93 19.63 -5.30
CA VAL A 181 9.02 19.36 -4.35
C VAL A 181 10.32 19.19 -5.15
N PRO A 182 11.41 19.88 -4.82
CA PRO A 182 12.68 19.69 -5.49
C PRO A 182 13.15 18.24 -5.40
N ARG A 183 13.64 17.69 -6.50
CA ARG A 183 14.27 16.37 -6.51
C ARG A 183 15.73 16.48 -6.08
N LEU A 184 16.21 15.49 -5.34
CA LEU A 184 17.62 15.34 -5.05
C LEU A 184 18.36 14.85 -6.30
N GLY A 185 19.66 15.14 -6.38
CA GLY A 185 20.57 14.45 -7.31
C GLY A 185 20.95 13.06 -6.78
N PRO A 186 21.85 12.33 -7.50
CA PRO A 186 22.43 11.11 -6.99
C PRO A 186 23.23 11.37 -5.70
N ALA A 187 23.47 10.34 -4.92
CA ALA A 187 24.40 10.40 -3.80
C ALA A 187 25.81 10.83 -4.25
N PRO A 188 26.68 11.32 -3.35
CA PRO A 188 28.03 11.72 -3.68
C PRO A 188 28.82 10.62 -4.41
N ALA A 189 29.54 10.99 -5.46
CA ALA A 189 30.27 10.05 -6.33
C ALA A 189 31.28 9.19 -5.54
N GLU A 190 31.98 9.77 -4.57
CA GLU A 190 32.93 9.05 -3.71
C GLU A 190 32.24 7.91 -2.93
N GLY A 191 31.05 8.16 -2.37
CA GLY A 191 30.25 7.14 -1.67
C GLY A 191 29.80 6.02 -2.62
N ILE A 192 29.36 6.38 -3.85
CA ILE A 192 28.97 5.41 -4.87
C ILE A 192 30.17 4.53 -5.27
N GLU A 193 31.36 5.11 -5.43
CA GLU A 193 32.59 4.36 -5.74
C GLU A 193 32.98 3.41 -4.59
N GLN A 194 32.85 3.86 -3.33
CA GLN A 194 33.10 3.02 -2.15
C GLN A 194 32.12 1.85 -2.09
N ALA A 195 30.82 2.11 -2.28
CA ALA A 195 29.79 1.08 -2.31
C ALA A 195 30.05 0.07 -3.45
N ALA A 196 30.39 0.56 -4.64
CA ALA A 196 30.70 -0.31 -5.78
C ALA A 196 31.90 -1.23 -5.50
N ARG A 197 32.94 -0.73 -4.83
CA ARG A 197 34.07 -1.58 -4.38
C ARG A 197 33.61 -2.66 -3.42
N LEU A 198 32.86 -2.31 -2.36
CA LEU A 198 32.35 -3.27 -1.40
C LEU A 198 31.51 -4.37 -2.06
N ILE A 199 30.63 -4.00 -2.99
CA ILE A 199 29.77 -4.96 -3.71
C ILE A 199 30.59 -5.85 -4.64
N ARG A 200 31.62 -5.32 -5.34
CA ARG A 200 32.50 -6.11 -6.21
C ARG A 200 33.38 -7.10 -5.46
N ASP A 201 33.84 -6.71 -4.27
CA ASP A 201 34.71 -7.52 -3.42
C ASP A 201 33.92 -8.54 -2.57
N ALA A 202 32.60 -8.40 -2.52
CA ALA A 202 31.71 -9.30 -1.80
C ALA A 202 31.63 -10.67 -2.48
N ARG A 203 31.60 -11.73 -1.68
CA ARG A 203 31.35 -13.07 -2.16
C ARG A 203 29.87 -13.32 -2.44
N ARG A 204 28.99 -12.81 -1.56
CA ARG A 204 27.54 -12.99 -1.61
C ARG A 204 26.80 -11.65 -1.45
N PRO A 205 26.92 -10.73 -2.39
CA PRO A 205 26.15 -9.49 -2.35
C PRO A 205 24.67 -9.77 -2.62
N VAL A 206 23.79 -9.15 -1.85
CA VAL A 206 22.32 -9.29 -2.00
C VAL A 206 21.67 -7.92 -1.99
N ILE A 207 20.69 -7.68 -2.84
CA ILE A 207 19.85 -6.48 -2.82
C ILE A 207 18.58 -6.80 -2.00
N LEU A 208 18.28 -5.94 -1.00
CA LEU A 208 16.99 -5.90 -0.33
C LEU A 208 16.24 -4.65 -0.80
N ALA A 209 15.24 -4.85 -1.66
CA ALA A 209 14.41 -3.78 -2.17
C ALA A 209 13.24 -3.49 -1.21
N GLY A 210 13.06 -2.21 -0.83
CA GLY A 210 11.96 -1.74 0.02
C GLY A 210 11.01 -0.78 -0.71
N VAL A 211 10.09 -0.19 0.05
CA VAL A 211 8.95 0.61 -0.44
C VAL A 211 9.33 1.72 -1.44
N ARG A 212 10.44 2.42 -1.20
CA ARG A 212 10.90 3.50 -2.09
C ARG A 212 11.71 2.98 -3.28
N GLY A 213 12.25 1.74 -3.19
CA GLY A 213 12.80 1.00 -4.32
C GLY A 213 11.73 0.58 -5.35
N ALA A 214 10.47 0.48 -4.93
CA ALA A 214 9.32 0.22 -5.79
C ALA A 214 8.73 1.49 -6.45
N ASP A 215 9.29 2.68 -6.22
CA ASP A 215 8.94 3.85 -7.05
C ASP A 215 9.29 3.57 -8.51
N PRO A 216 8.43 3.91 -9.49
CA PRO A 216 8.63 3.48 -10.88
C PRO A 216 10.00 3.80 -11.48
N GLU A 217 10.55 4.99 -11.18
CA GLU A 217 11.88 5.40 -11.68
C GLU A 217 13.01 4.61 -10.98
N ALA A 218 12.87 4.32 -9.68
CA ALA A 218 13.83 3.52 -8.91
C ALA A 218 13.80 2.06 -9.37
N CYS A 219 12.60 1.49 -9.54
CA CYS A 219 12.41 0.14 -10.06
C CYS A 219 13.03 -0.01 -11.48
N ALA A 220 12.80 0.95 -12.38
CA ALA A 220 13.43 0.94 -13.71
C ALA A 220 14.96 0.96 -13.63
N ALA A 221 15.53 1.75 -12.71
CA ALA A 221 16.97 1.80 -12.50
C ALA A 221 17.52 0.48 -11.93
N LEU A 222 16.80 -0.15 -10.99
CA LEU A 222 17.15 -1.48 -10.46
C LEU A 222 17.11 -2.54 -11.56
N ARG A 223 16.06 -2.58 -12.37
CA ARG A 223 15.95 -3.52 -13.51
C ARG A 223 17.11 -3.39 -14.47
N THR A 224 17.51 -2.15 -14.81
CA THR A 224 18.70 -1.90 -15.65
C THR A 224 20.00 -2.42 -15.00
N LEU A 225 20.16 -2.28 -13.68
CA LEU A 225 21.28 -2.86 -12.95
C LEU A 225 21.28 -4.39 -13.04
N LEU A 226 20.10 -5.03 -12.88
CA LEU A 226 19.97 -6.48 -12.93
C LEU A 226 20.26 -7.05 -14.33
N GLU A 227 19.82 -6.39 -15.40
CA GLU A 227 20.08 -6.82 -16.79
C GLU A 227 21.57 -7.02 -17.10
N ASP A 228 22.48 -6.34 -16.41
CA ASP A 228 23.93 -6.39 -16.65
C ASP A 228 24.74 -7.04 -15.51
N THR A 229 24.09 -7.58 -14.50
CA THR A 229 24.76 -8.20 -13.33
C THR A 229 24.10 -9.53 -12.94
N ASP A 230 24.76 -10.28 -12.05
CA ASP A 230 24.18 -11.50 -11.45
C ASP A 230 23.61 -11.25 -10.05
N LEU A 231 23.36 -9.98 -9.66
CA LEU A 231 22.92 -9.64 -8.32
C LEU A 231 21.54 -10.23 -7.98
N PRO A 232 21.41 -11.00 -6.88
CA PRO A 232 20.13 -11.48 -6.41
C PRO A 232 19.34 -10.39 -5.69
N VAL A 233 18.01 -10.46 -5.78
CA VAL A 233 17.08 -9.53 -5.14
C VAL A 233 16.13 -10.27 -4.21
N VAL A 234 16.00 -9.77 -3.00
CA VAL A 234 14.93 -10.06 -2.06
C VAL A 234 14.04 -8.83 -1.95
N GLU A 235 12.73 -9.01 -2.01
CA GLU A 235 11.75 -7.93 -1.94
C GLU A 235 11.12 -7.88 -0.54
N THR A 236 10.84 -6.68 -0.02
CA THR A 236 9.87 -6.51 1.07
C THR A 236 8.44 -6.67 0.52
N PHE A 237 7.43 -6.65 1.39
CA PHE A 237 6.04 -6.73 0.97
C PHE A 237 5.64 -5.53 0.10
N GLN A 238 6.11 -4.33 0.46
CA GLN A 238 5.84 -3.11 -0.30
C GLN A 238 6.66 -2.99 -1.60
N ALA A 239 7.76 -3.74 -1.71
CA ALA A 239 8.58 -3.77 -2.92
C ALA A 239 8.14 -4.85 -3.92
N ALA A 240 7.02 -5.52 -3.68
CA ALA A 240 6.49 -6.54 -4.57
C ALA A 240 6.42 -6.07 -6.03
N GLY A 241 7.06 -6.83 -6.92
CA GLY A 241 7.08 -6.55 -8.36
C GLY A 241 8.27 -5.70 -8.84
N VAL A 242 9.25 -5.43 -8.01
CA VAL A 242 10.51 -4.80 -8.46
C VAL A 242 11.21 -5.72 -9.48
N VAL A 243 11.21 -7.03 -9.26
CA VAL A 243 11.74 -8.00 -10.21
C VAL A 243 10.65 -8.39 -11.21
N SER A 244 10.84 -8.05 -12.49
CA SER A 244 9.91 -8.39 -13.58
C SER A 244 9.99 -9.88 -13.95
N ARG A 245 9.01 -10.36 -14.74
CA ARG A 245 9.02 -11.74 -15.24
C ARG A 245 10.27 -12.07 -16.08
N THR A 246 10.79 -11.11 -16.82
CA THR A 246 11.99 -11.27 -17.66
C THR A 246 13.30 -11.33 -16.86
N LEU A 247 13.27 -10.93 -15.59
CA LEU A 247 14.40 -10.91 -14.67
C LEU A 247 14.20 -11.91 -13.51
N ASP A 248 13.33 -12.92 -13.68
CA ASP A 248 12.92 -13.84 -12.61
C ASP A 248 14.10 -14.64 -12.02
N GLU A 249 15.20 -14.77 -12.76
CA GLU A 249 16.45 -15.37 -12.27
C GLU A 249 17.10 -14.58 -11.11
N HIS A 250 16.80 -13.32 -10.94
CA HIS A 250 17.30 -12.49 -9.84
C HIS A 250 16.43 -12.58 -8.59
N TYR A 251 15.19 -13.06 -8.70
CA TYR A 251 14.25 -13.12 -7.59
C TYR A 251 14.54 -14.25 -6.63
N LEU A 252 14.75 -13.93 -5.36
CA LEU A 252 15.07 -14.88 -4.29
C LEU A 252 14.06 -14.88 -3.13
N GLY A 253 12.86 -14.40 -3.37
CA GLY A 253 11.79 -14.41 -2.39
C GLY A 253 11.44 -13.04 -1.84
N ARG A 254 10.45 -13.06 -0.94
CA ARG A 254 9.94 -11.87 -0.24
C ARG A 254 10.07 -12.05 1.25
N VAL A 255 10.33 -10.95 1.95
CA VAL A 255 10.48 -10.90 3.41
C VAL A 255 9.66 -9.76 4.00
N GLY A 256 9.34 -9.84 5.27
CA GLY A 256 8.59 -8.87 6.03
C GLY A 256 7.77 -9.56 7.12
N LEU A 257 7.47 -8.89 8.20
CA LEU A 257 6.64 -9.28 9.33
C LEU A 257 7.14 -10.52 10.11
N PHE A 258 7.42 -11.66 9.43
CA PHE A 258 7.82 -12.93 10.04
C PHE A 258 9.19 -13.38 9.54
N ARG A 259 9.85 -14.28 10.30
CA ARG A 259 11.13 -14.93 9.93
C ARG A 259 10.91 -16.19 9.09
N ASN A 260 12.03 -16.79 8.69
CA ASN A 260 12.10 -18.09 8.01
C ASN A 260 11.31 -18.13 6.70
N GLN A 261 11.22 -16.99 6.03
CA GLN A 261 10.74 -16.89 4.67
C GLN A 261 11.90 -17.24 3.72
N PRO A 262 11.61 -17.64 2.48
CA PRO A 262 12.68 -18.01 1.55
C PRO A 262 13.76 -16.95 1.36
N GLY A 263 13.37 -15.66 1.32
CA GLY A 263 14.31 -14.54 1.25
C GLY A 263 15.25 -14.42 2.46
N ASP A 264 14.80 -14.84 3.65
CA ASP A 264 15.63 -14.78 4.87
C ASP A 264 16.85 -15.69 4.77
N ILE A 265 16.74 -16.83 4.12
CA ILE A 265 17.88 -17.75 3.91
C ILE A 265 18.95 -17.06 3.06
N VAL A 266 18.54 -16.38 2.00
CA VAL A 266 19.46 -15.65 1.11
C VAL A 266 20.11 -14.47 1.86
N ILE A 267 19.33 -13.70 2.60
CA ILE A 267 19.84 -12.59 3.43
C ILE A 267 20.81 -13.12 4.50
N SER A 268 20.53 -14.26 5.13
CA SER A 268 21.37 -14.81 6.20
C SER A 268 22.78 -15.18 5.72
N HIS A 269 22.94 -15.53 4.46
CA HIS A 269 24.23 -15.88 3.85
C HIS A 269 24.96 -14.68 3.21
N ALA A 270 24.30 -13.51 3.13
CA ALA A 270 24.90 -12.31 2.54
C ALA A 270 26.04 -11.77 3.40
N ASP A 271 27.18 -11.47 2.79
CA ASP A 271 28.30 -10.71 3.39
C ASP A 271 28.14 -9.21 3.16
N VAL A 272 27.55 -8.81 2.04
CA VAL A 272 27.15 -7.42 1.75
C VAL A 272 25.66 -7.37 1.43
N LEU A 273 24.91 -6.57 2.16
CA LEU A 273 23.50 -6.32 1.90
C LEU A 273 23.32 -4.87 1.42
N VAL A 274 22.75 -4.71 0.23
CA VAL A 274 22.42 -3.43 -0.37
C VAL A 274 20.94 -3.16 -0.20
N THR A 275 20.56 -2.32 0.75
CA THR A 275 19.16 -1.91 0.91
C THR A 275 18.84 -0.77 -0.02
N VAL A 276 17.75 -0.86 -0.77
CA VAL A 276 17.32 0.14 -1.75
C VAL A 276 15.92 0.63 -1.43
N GLY A 277 15.83 1.85 -0.93
CA GLY A 277 14.55 2.45 -0.53
C GLY A 277 13.85 1.69 0.60
N PHE A 278 14.62 1.09 1.51
CA PHE A 278 14.14 0.25 2.61
C PHE A 278 13.71 1.10 3.81
N ASP A 279 12.58 0.75 4.41
CA ASP A 279 12.12 1.30 5.68
C ASP A 279 12.07 0.20 6.75
N ALA A 280 12.60 0.47 7.95
CA ALA A 280 12.64 -0.52 9.03
C ALA A 280 11.25 -1.00 9.49
N VAL A 281 10.19 -0.22 9.21
CA VAL A 281 8.80 -0.63 9.49
C VAL A 281 8.36 -1.83 8.64
N GLU A 282 8.98 -2.03 7.47
CA GLU A 282 8.65 -3.15 6.57
C GLU A 282 9.17 -4.49 7.08
N TYR A 283 10.34 -4.48 7.71
CA TYR A 283 10.95 -5.68 8.28
C TYR A 283 11.98 -5.30 9.34
N ASP A 284 11.66 -5.54 10.60
CA ASP A 284 12.52 -5.18 11.74
C ASP A 284 13.92 -5.78 11.60
N PRO A 285 14.99 -4.96 11.53
CA PRO A 285 16.36 -5.44 11.34
C PRO A 285 16.84 -6.45 12.40
N LYS A 286 16.31 -6.42 13.61
CA LYS A 286 16.64 -7.42 14.65
C LYS A 286 16.28 -8.85 14.25
N LEU A 287 15.34 -9.02 13.30
CA LEU A 287 14.90 -10.33 12.84
C LEU A 287 15.84 -10.95 11.78
N TRP A 288 16.50 -10.12 10.98
CA TRP A 288 17.29 -10.58 9.84
C TRP A 288 18.76 -10.12 9.84
N ASN A 289 19.11 -9.05 10.54
CA ASN A 289 20.50 -8.52 10.60
C ASN A 289 21.16 -8.81 11.95
N THR A 290 21.21 -10.08 12.31
CA THR A 290 21.80 -10.55 13.57
C THR A 290 23.31 -10.80 13.50
N ASP A 291 23.92 -10.85 12.31
CA ASP A 291 25.35 -11.02 12.10
C ASP A 291 26.05 -9.66 12.10
N PRO A 292 26.86 -9.32 13.12
CA PRO A 292 27.55 -8.03 13.19
C PRO A 292 28.68 -7.89 12.16
N SER A 293 29.10 -8.95 11.48
CA SER A 293 30.14 -8.91 10.44
C SER A 293 29.57 -8.52 9.06
N ARG A 294 28.24 -8.55 8.89
CA ARG A 294 27.58 -8.18 7.63
C ARG A 294 27.73 -6.69 7.35
N THR A 295 28.19 -6.38 6.15
CA THR A 295 28.27 -5.00 5.68
C THR A 295 26.95 -4.56 5.05
N VAL A 296 26.37 -3.45 5.53
CA VAL A 296 25.15 -2.88 4.95
C VAL A 296 25.49 -1.61 4.18
N VAL A 297 25.01 -1.52 2.94
CA VAL A 297 25.01 -0.32 2.11
C VAL A 297 23.56 0.16 2.00
N HIS A 298 23.27 1.36 2.52
CA HIS A 298 21.93 1.95 2.49
C HIS A 298 21.81 2.95 1.36
N ILE A 299 20.89 2.73 0.41
CA ILE A 299 20.58 3.63 -0.71
C ILE A 299 19.17 4.16 -0.52
N ASP A 300 19.04 5.44 -0.20
CA ASP A 300 17.74 6.04 0.02
C ASP A 300 17.75 7.57 -0.14
N VAL A 301 16.56 8.15 -0.26
CA VAL A 301 16.32 9.60 -0.22
C VAL A 301 16.35 10.15 1.20
N VAL A 302 16.11 9.32 2.19
CA VAL A 302 16.18 9.65 3.63
C VAL A 302 17.38 8.96 4.27
N PRO A 303 17.97 9.52 5.35
CA PRO A 303 19.01 8.83 6.10
C PRO A 303 18.46 7.57 6.78
N ALA A 304 19.32 6.62 7.02
CA ALA A 304 18.97 5.38 7.72
C ALA A 304 18.46 5.68 9.14
N ASN A 305 17.44 4.94 9.56
CA ASN A 305 17.03 4.93 10.96
C ASN A 305 17.94 3.97 11.72
N ILE A 306 18.88 4.54 12.47
CA ILE A 306 19.93 3.77 13.16
C ILE A 306 19.37 3.07 14.40
N ASP A 307 19.61 1.77 14.50
CA ASP A 307 19.37 0.97 15.71
C ASP A 307 20.53 -0.02 15.98
N ASN A 308 20.37 -0.89 16.98
CA ASN A 308 21.40 -1.86 17.34
C ASN A 308 21.70 -2.91 16.26
N HIS A 309 20.77 -3.12 15.35
CA HIS A 309 20.83 -4.12 14.28
C HIS A 309 20.93 -3.49 12.88
N TYR A 310 20.81 -2.15 12.76
CA TYR A 310 20.89 -1.46 11.48
C TYR A 310 21.83 -0.26 11.55
N GLN A 311 23.09 -0.52 11.21
CA GLN A 311 24.17 0.47 11.21
C GLN A 311 24.92 0.37 9.89
N PRO A 312 24.42 1.03 8.82
CA PRO A 312 25.05 0.97 7.50
C PRO A 312 26.52 1.43 7.54
N ALA A 313 27.38 0.66 6.88
CA ALA A 313 28.77 1.05 6.67
C ALA A 313 28.91 2.23 5.69
N ILE A 314 27.96 2.31 4.75
CA ILE A 314 27.84 3.40 3.79
C ILE A 314 26.37 3.79 3.64
N GLU A 315 26.08 5.09 3.74
CA GLU A 315 24.78 5.66 3.39
C GLU A 315 24.91 6.47 2.10
N LEU A 316 24.18 6.05 1.07
CA LEU A 316 24.05 6.74 -0.20
C LEU A 316 22.75 7.55 -0.21
N GLN A 317 22.76 8.68 0.51
CA GLN A 317 21.59 9.56 0.56
C GLN A 317 21.50 10.41 -0.70
N GLY A 318 20.42 10.23 -1.47
CA GLY A 318 20.15 10.93 -2.72
C GLY A 318 18.86 10.44 -3.36
N ASP A 319 18.55 10.91 -4.56
CA ASP A 319 17.48 10.33 -5.36
C ASP A 319 17.81 8.86 -5.67
N VAL A 320 16.93 7.96 -5.27
CA VAL A 320 17.17 6.50 -5.36
C VAL A 320 17.46 6.08 -6.80
N ALA A 321 16.63 6.54 -7.75
CA ALA A 321 16.76 6.16 -9.15
C ALA A 321 18.08 6.61 -9.77
N SER A 322 18.49 7.85 -9.54
CA SER A 322 19.75 8.39 -10.08
C SER A 322 20.97 7.80 -9.38
N THR A 323 20.88 7.49 -8.08
CA THR A 323 21.95 6.82 -7.31
C THR A 323 22.14 5.38 -7.80
N VAL A 324 21.05 4.61 -7.98
CA VAL A 324 21.12 3.25 -8.52
C VAL A 324 21.66 3.23 -9.95
N ARG A 325 21.26 4.17 -10.81
CA ARG A 325 21.83 4.29 -12.16
C ARG A 325 23.34 4.57 -12.15
N ALA A 326 23.80 5.45 -11.27
CA ALA A 326 25.22 5.73 -11.12
C ALA A 326 26.00 4.52 -10.60
N LEU A 327 25.43 3.79 -9.65
CA LEU A 327 25.99 2.54 -9.12
C LEU A 327 26.01 1.45 -10.22
N ALA A 328 24.96 1.32 -11.03
CA ALA A 328 24.89 0.37 -12.15
C ALA A 328 26.05 0.58 -13.13
N GLY A 329 26.38 1.82 -13.46
CA GLY A 329 27.53 2.13 -14.30
C GLY A 329 28.87 1.66 -13.70
N GLN A 330 28.98 1.67 -12.37
CA GLN A 330 30.17 1.16 -11.65
C GLN A 330 30.18 -0.36 -11.55
N LEU A 331 29.04 -1.03 -11.57
CA LEU A 331 28.88 -2.49 -11.40
C LEU A 331 28.72 -3.23 -12.73
N SER A 332 28.79 -2.53 -13.85
CA SER A 332 28.62 -3.13 -15.18
C SER A 332 29.46 -4.39 -15.34
N GLY A 333 28.84 -5.47 -15.82
CA GLY A 333 29.46 -6.78 -16.04
C GLY A 333 29.83 -7.55 -14.77
N LEU A 334 29.31 -7.17 -13.59
CA LEU A 334 29.53 -7.93 -12.35
C LEU A 334 28.99 -9.34 -12.50
N ARG A 335 29.85 -10.34 -12.27
CA ARG A 335 29.48 -11.75 -12.26
C ARG A 335 29.87 -12.38 -10.92
N LEU A 336 28.96 -13.20 -10.40
CA LEU A 336 29.18 -13.95 -9.17
C LEU A 336 29.92 -15.26 -9.43
N ASP A 337 30.55 -15.79 -8.38
CA ASP A 337 31.21 -17.09 -8.44
C ASP A 337 30.21 -18.19 -8.85
N PRO A 338 30.58 -19.13 -9.73
CA PRO A 338 29.70 -20.25 -10.13
C PRO A 338 29.14 -21.07 -8.96
N GLU A 339 29.88 -21.21 -7.86
CA GLU A 339 29.40 -21.87 -6.63
C GLU A 339 28.20 -21.10 -6.04
N VAL A 340 28.33 -19.76 -5.93
CA VAL A 340 27.25 -18.91 -5.41
C VAL A 340 26.04 -18.93 -6.35
N LEU A 341 26.25 -18.87 -7.66
CA LEU A 341 25.16 -19.01 -8.63
C LEU A 341 24.41 -20.33 -8.49
N GLY A 342 25.15 -21.43 -8.18
CA GLY A 342 24.58 -22.73 -7.87
C GLY A 342 23.68 -22.69 -6.63
N GLU A 343 24.17 -22.09 -5.52
CA GLU A 343 23.39 -21.91 -4.28
C GLU A 343 22.11 -21.10 -4.53
N LEU A 344 22.20 -19.98 -5.27
CA LEU A 344 21.04 -19.15 -5.61
C LEU A 344 20.02 -19.89 -6.49
N ALA A 345 20.49 -20.72 -7.43
CA ALA A 345 19.63 -21.56 -8.25
C ALA A 345 18.88 -22.62 -7.41
N GLU A 346 19.51 -23.15 -6.35
CA GLU A 346 18.85 -24.06 -5.40
C GLU A 346 17.76 -23.32 -4.61
N GLN A 347 18.03 -22.12 -4.14
CA GLN A 347 17.01 -21.31 -3.44
C GLN A 347 15.82 -20.99 -4.35
N ARG A 348 16.03 -20.66 -5.62
CA ARG A 348 14.93 -20.45 -6.58
C ARG A 348 14.09 -21.71 -6.81
N ARG A 349 14.76 -22.88 -6.91
CA ARG A 349 14.02 -24.15 -7.00
C ARG A 349 13.19 -24.41 -5.74
N ALA A 350 13.77 -24.16 -4.56
CA ALA A 350 13.07 -24.33 -3.28
C ALA A 350 11.83 -23.42 -3.18
N LEU A 351 11.86 -22.19 -3.71
CA LEU A 351 10.68 -21.31 -3.80
C LEU A 351 9.57 -21.97 -4.62
N LYS A 352 9.89 -22.48 -5.82
CA LYS A 352 8.92 -23.14 -6.68
C LYS A 352 8.39 -24.43 -6.08
N ASP A 353 9.28 -25.25 -5.52
CA ASP A 353 8.90 -26.52 -4.88
C ASP A 353 8.00 -26.28 -3.66
N ALA A 354 8.21 -25.16 -2.94
CA ALA A 354 7.33 -24.74 -1.85
C ALA A 354 5.93 -24.37 -2.34
N ASP A 355 5.81 -23.67 -3.47
CA ASP A 355 4.53 -23.34 -4.10
C ASP A 355 3.79 -24.60 -4.56
N ASP A 356 4.48 -25.51 -5.27
CA ASP A 356 3.91 -26.76 -5.77
C ASP A 356 3.47 -27.67 -4.61
N THR A 357 4.27 -27.75 -3.54
CA THR A 357 3.94 -28.52 -2.33
C THR A 357 2.73 -27.93 -1.61
N ALA A 358 2.71 -26.61 -1.42
CA ALA A 358 1.62 -25.94 -0.74
C ALA A 358 0.29 -26.01 -1.53
N ARG A 359 0.35 -25.93 -2.87
CA ARG A 359 -0.82 -26.07 -3.76
C ARG A 359 -1.49 -27.44 -3.63
N THR A 360 -0.71 -28.50 -3.47
CA THR A 360 -1.20 -29.89 -3.42
C THR A 360 -1.40 -30.44 -2.02
N ALA A 361 -1.17 -29.62 -0.99
CA ALA A 361 -1.29 -30.04 0.39
C ALA A 361 -2.72 -30.46 0.75
N ASN A 362 -2.88 -31.62 1.37
CA ASN A 362 -4.17 -32.13 1.82
C ASN A 362 -4.74 -31.26 2.95
N HIS A 363 -6.05 -31.07 2.94
CA HIS A 363 -6.81 -30.35 3.95
C HIS A 363 -7.57 -31.33 4.83
N THR A 364 -7.77 -30.97 6.10
CA THR A 364 -8.41 -31.80 7.12
C THR A 364 -9.86 -31.45 7.35
N ARG A 365 -10.29 -30.26 6.90
CA ARG A 365 -11.66 -29.75 7.02
C ARG A 365 -12.26 -29.47 5.65
N ALA A 366 -13.57 -29.22 5.63
CA ALA A 366 -14.23 -28.72 4.43
C ALA A 366 -13.80 -27.27 4.14
N GLY A 367 -13.42 -27.01 2.90
CA GLY A 367 -12.91 -25.74 2.43
C GLY A 367 -11.78 -25.91 1.41
N LEU A 368 -11.51 -24.87 0.64
CA LEU A 368 -10.46 -24.88 -0.36
C LEU A 368 -9.10 -24.60 0.29
N ASN A 369 -8.04 -25.07 -0.38
CA ASN A 369 -6.67 -24.72 -0.03
C ASN A 369 -6.42 -23.23 -0.34
N PRO A 370 -6.13 -22.37 0.66
CA PRO A 370 -5.93 -20.94 0.42
C PRO A 370 -4.75 -20.67 -0.53
N VAL A 371 -3.70 -21.49 -0.51
CA VAL A 371 -2.56 -21.34 -1.43
C VAL A 371 -2.97 -21.71 -2.85
N SER A 372 -3.70 -22.81 -3.04
CA SER A 372 -4.22 -23.19 -4.36
C SER A 372 -5.10 -22.11 -4.97
N VAL A 373 -5.98 -21.49 -4.16
CA VAL A 373 -6.82 -20.36 -4.61
C VAL A 373 -5.96 -19.17 -5.08
N LEU A 374 -4.94 -18.78 -4.29
CA LEU A 374 -4.08 -17.64 -4.61
C LEU A 374 -3.19 -17.90 -5.83
N LEU A 375 -2.65 -19.10 -5.97
CA LEU A 375 -1.84 -19.49 -7.13
C LEU A 375 -2.69 -19.60 -8.40
N THR A 376 -3.92 -20.13 -8.30
CA THR A 376 -4.88 -20.13 -9.39
C THR A 376 -5.23 -18.71 -9.82
N LEU A 377 -5.46 -17.82 -8.85
CA LEU A 377 -5.65 -16.40 -9.14
C LEU A 377 -4.45 -15.82 -9.91
N ARG A 378 -3.19 -16.07 -9.46
CA ARG A 378 -1.99 -15.57 -10.14
C ARG A 378 -1.86 -16.09 -11.57
N ASP A 379 -2.18 -17.37 -11.79
CA ASP A 379 -2.09 -18.02 -13.10
C ASP A 379 -3.08 -17.44 -14.12
N MET A 380 -4.21 -16.85 -13.64
CA MET A 380 -5.31 -16.39 -14.48
C MET A 380 -5.32 -14.88 -14.77
N ILE A 381 -4.56 -14.08 -14.02
CA ILE A 381 -4.51 -12.63 -14.21
C ILE A 381 -3.30 -12.17 -15.03
N ASP A 382 -3.43 -11.01 -15.66
CA ASP A 382 -2.33 -10.37 -16.40
C ASP A 382 -1.19 -9.95 -15.45
N ASP A 383 0.04 -9.79 -15.96
CA ASP A 383 1.19 -9.37 -15.13
C ASP A 383 1.03 -7.93 -14.62
N ASP A 384 0.30 -7.09 -15.37
CA ASP A 384 -0.01 -5.70 -15.02
C ASP A 384 -1.39 -5.54 -14.32
N ALA A 385 -1.98 -6.64 -13.86
CA ALA A 385 -3.17 -6.59 -13.01
C ALA A 385 -2.84 -5.98 -11.65
N THR A 386 -3.76 -5.18 -11.12
CA THR A 386 -3.62 -4.67 -9.74
C THR A 386 -4.32 -5.60 -8.77
N VAL A 387 -3.58 -6.10 -7.79
CA VAL A 387 -4.09 -6.93 -6.71
C VAL A 387 -3.98 -6.18 -5.39
N THR A 388 -5.08 -6.11 -4.65
CA THR A 388 -5.11 -5.51 -3.30
C THR A 388 -5.38 -6.59 -2.27
N CYS A 389 -4.60 -6.63 -1.21
CA CYS A 389 -4.69 -7.65 -0.19
C CYS A 389 -5.00 -7.04 1.18
N ASP A 390 -6.05 -7.53 1.82
CA ASP A 390 -6.39 -7.19 3.21
C ASP A 390 -5.51 -7.94 4.21
N VAL A 391 -5.60 -7.62 5.47
CA VAL A 391 -4.84 -8.25 6.55
C VAL A 391 -5.62 -9.44 7.14
N GLY A 392 -4.91 -10.54 7.39
CA GLY A 392 -5.43 -11.79 7.90
C GLY A 392 -4.54 -12.97 7.49
N SER A 393 -4.96 -14.20 7.71
CA SER A 393 -4.18 -15.39 7.32
C SER A 393 -3.88 -15.42 5.82
N HIS A 394 -4.80 -14.99 4.98
CA HIS A 394 -4.60 -14.84 3.53
C HIS A 394 -3.47 -13.86 3.17
N TYR A 395 -3.23 -12.84 3.99
CA TYR A 395 -2.11 -11.90 3.82
C TYR A 395 -0.75 -12.62 3.83
N ILE A 396 -0.55 -13.52 4.80
CA ILE A 396 0.68 -14.31 4.93
C ILE A 396 0.88 -15.18 3.68
N TYR A 397 -0.17 -15.87 3.24
CA TYR A 397 -0.11 -16.71 2.05
C TYR A 397 0.13 -15.91 0.77
N THR A 398 -0.54 -14.74 0.64
CA THR A 398 -0.33 -13.85 -0.50
C THR A 398 1.11 -13.31 -0.51
N ALA A 399 1.65 -12.90 0.63
CA ALA A 399 3.02 -12.42 0.72
C ALA A 399 4.05 -13.49 0.35
N ARG A 400 3.81 -14.77 0.70
CA ARG A 400 4.74 -15.88 0.45
C ARG A 400 4.66 -16.45 -0.96
N HIS A 401 3.45 -16.61 -1.50
CA HIS A 401 3.21 -17.42 -2.69
C HIS A 401 2.77 -16.62 -3.92
N PHE A 402 2.26 -15.39 -3.73
CA PHE A 402 1.74 -14.61 -4.86
C PHE A 402 2.82 -13.75 -5.50
N ARG A 403 3.24 -14.07 -6.72
CA ARG A 403 4.22 -13.28 -7.49
C ARG A 403 3.56 -12.04 -8.10
N ALA A 404 4.19 -10.89 -7.89
CA ALA A 404 3.95 -9.67 -8.66
C ALA A 404 5.12 -9.43 -9.61
N TYR A 405 4.86 -8.84 -10.77
CA TYR A 405 5.87 -8.60 -11.80
C TYR A 405 5.99 -7.12 -12.19
N GLU A 406 5.09 -6.29 -11.67
CA GLU A 406 5.13 -4.85 -11.83
C GLU A 406 5.06 -4.15 -10.46
N PRO A 407 5.84 -3.07 -10.25
CA PRO A 407 5.85 -2.36 -8.98
C PRO A 407 4.51 -1.69 -8.73
N ARG A 408 4.06 -1.68 -7.47
CA ARG A 408 2.78 -1.11 -7.06
C ARG A 408 1.55 -1.76 -7.74
N HIS A 409 1.68 -3.05 -8.08
CA HIS A 409 0.58 -3.88 -8.57
C HIS A 409 0.11 -4.94 -7.57
N LEU A 410 0.84 -5.13 -6.48
CA LEU A 410 0.38 -5.89 -5.31
C LEU A 410 0.46 -4.98 -4.09
N LEU A 411 -0.68 -4.63 -3.51
CA LEU A 411 -0.80 -3.67 -2.42
C LEU A 411 -1.06 -4.39 -1.10
N PHE A 412 -0.21 -4.09 -0.12
CA PHE A 412 -0.33 -4.53 1.27
C PHE A 412 -0.43 -3.35 2.23
N SER A 413 -1.10 -3.54 3.38
CA SER A 413 -0.95 -2.69 4.56
C SER A 413 0.07 -3.35 5.50
N ASP A 414 1.32 -2.91 5.43
CA ASP A 414 2.44 -3.57 6.11
C ASP A 414 2.70 -2.94 7.48
N GLY A 415 2.81 -1.63 7.56
CA GLY A 415 3.21 -0.94 8.77
C GLY A 415 2.14 -0.90 9.86
N GLN A 416 0.87 -0.69 9.51
CA GLN A 416 -0.25 -0.67 10.47
C GLN A 416 -1.11 -1.92 10.43
N GLN A 417 -0.98 -2.75 9.43
CA GLN A 417 -1.78 -3.97 9.24
C GLN A 417 -3.28 -3.70 9.40
N THR A 418 -3.75 -2.69 8.69
CA THR A 418 -5.11 -2.18 8.81
C THR A 418 -6.11 -3.04 8.07
N LEU A 419 -7.16 -3.49 8.76
CA LEU A 419 -8.28 -4.24 8.19
C LEU A 419 -9.18 -3.34 7.34
N GLY A 420 -9.77 -3.92 6.29
CA GLY A 420 -10.76 -3.28 5.43
C GLY A 420 -10.19 -2.40 4.33
N VAL A 421 -8.89 -2.46 4.07
CA VAL A 421 -8.22 -1.65 3.04
C VAL A 421 -8.41 -2.18 1.63
N ALA A 422 -8.52 -3.50 1.45
CA ALA A 422 -8.44 -4.12 0.14
C ALA A 422 -9.55 -3.66 -0.82
N LEU A 423 -10.80 -3.62 -0.38
CA LEU A 423 -11.94 -3.20 -1.22
C LEU A 423 -11.83 -1.72 -1.65
N PRO A 424 -11.60 -0.73 -0.75
CA PRO A 424 -11.39 0.66 -1.14
C PRO A 424 -10.18 0.87 -2.07
N TRP A 425 -9.08 0.12 -1.85
CA TRP A 425 -7.91 0.21 -2.72
C TRP A 425 -8.19 -0.32 -4.13
N ALA A 426 -8.97 -1.42 -4.26
CA ALA A 426 -9.40 -1.93 -5.56
C ALA A 426 -10.28 -0.92 -6.29
N MET A 427 -11.20 -0.27 -5.58
CA MET A 427 -12.03 0.79 -6.16
C MET A 427 -11.17 1.94 -6.70
N ALA A 428 -10.19 2.40 -5.91
CA ALA A 428 -9.26 3.43 -6.35
C ALA A 428 -8.42 2.99 -7.55
N ALA A 429 -7.96 1.73 -7.58
CA ALA A 429 -7.23 1.18 -8.73
C ALA A 429 -8.06 1.21 -10.01
N CYS A 430 -9.36 0.88 -9.95
CA CYS A 430 -10.26 1.00 -11.08
C CYS A 430 -10.37 2.44 -11.62
N LEU A 431 -10.37 3.43 -10.73
CA LEU A 431 -10.46 4.84 -11.10
C LEU A 431 -9.20 5.36 -11.80
N VAL A 432 -8.00 4.93 -11.36
CA VAL A 432 -6.73 5.47 -11.86
C VAL A 432 -6.01 4.56 -12.87
N ARG A 433 -6.48 3.32 -13.05
CA ARG A 433 -5.99 2.35 -14.03
C ARG A 433 -7.15 1.78 -14.88
N PRO A 434 -7.88 2.63 -15.61
CA PRO A 434 -9.06 2.20 -16.35
C PRO A 434 -8.70 1.12 -17.39
N GLY A 435 -9.56 0.10 -17.50
CA GLY A 435 -9.38 -1.00 -18.44
C GLY A 435 -8.36 -2.07 -18.05
N LYS A 436 -7.67 -1.92 -16.89
CA LYS A 436 -6.78 -2.96 -16.33
C LYS A 436 -7.58 -3.91 -15.45
N GLN A 437 -7.06 -5.12 -15.30
CA GLN A 437 -7.60 -6.06 -14.32
C GLN A 437 -7.33 -5.57 -12.91
N VAL A 438 -8.37 -5.59 -12.08
CA VAL A 438 -8.27 -5.30 -10.65
C VAL A 438 -8.90 -6.46 -9.88
N VAL A 439 -8.14 -7.03 -8.97
CA VAL A 439 -8.60 -8.07 -8.07
C VAL A 439 -8.29 -7.68 -6.63
N SER A 440 -9.23 -7.92 -5.75
CA SER A 440 -9.09 -7.67 -4.32
C SER A 440 -9.22 -8.99 -3.56
N VAL A 441 -8.40 -9.20 -2.54
CA VAL A 441 -8.43 -10.39 -1.69
C VAL A 441 -8.60 -9.97 -0.24
N SER A 442 -9.59 -10.51 0.45
CA SER A 442 -9.79 -10.28 1.88
C SER A 442 -10.22 -11.56 2.60
N GLY A 443 -10.16 -11.53 3.93
CA GLY A 443 -10.96 -12.43 4.77
C GLY A 443 -12.38 -11.87 4.95
N ASP A 444 -13.28 -12.71 5.45
CA ASP A 444 -14.66 -12.31 5.77
C ASP A 444 -14.73 -11.22 6.85
N GLY A 445 -13.81 -11.25 7.82
CA GLY A 445 -13.70 -10.21 8.85
C GLY A 445 -13.27 -8.86 8.25
N GLY A 446 -12.21 -8.83 7.45
CA GLY A 446 -11.72 -7.61 6.79
C GLY A 446 -12.72 -7.00 5.81
N PHE A 447 -13.44 -7.84 5.06
CA PHE A 447 -14.49 -7.39 4.15
C PHE A 447 -15.55 -6.52 4.83
N LEU A 448 -16.01 -6.91 6.02
CA LEU A 448 -17.06 -6.19 6.74
C LEU A 448 -16.66 -4.78 7.22
N PHE A 449 -15.37 -4.44 7.28
CA PHE A 449 -14.92 -3.08 7.62
C PHE A 449 -15.20 -2.06 6.50
N SER A 450 -15.36 -2.51 5.25
CA SER A 450 -15.58 -1.63 4.08
C SER A 450 -16.70 -2.10 3.15
N ALA A 451 -17.41 -3.16 3.48
CA ALA A 451 -18.42 -3.80 2.63
C ALA A 451 -19.53 -2.83 2.13
N GLN A 452 -19.86 -1.80 2.92
CA GLN A 452 -20.83 -0.76 2.52
C GLN A 452 -20.38 0.06 1.30
N GLU A 453 -19.08 0.06 0.96
CA GLU A 453 -18.57 0.74 -0.24
C GLU A 453 -18.97 0.02 -1.54
N LEU A 454 -19.58 -1.16 -1.47
CA LEU A 454 -20.23 -1.78 -2.65
C LEU A 454 -21.28 -0.86 -3.26
N GLU A 455 -21.99 -0.06 -2.44
CA GLU A 455 -22.90 0.98 -2.95
C GLU A 455 -22.12 2.00 -3.78
N THR A 456 -21.03 2.53 -3.25
CA THR A 456 -20.17 3.50 -3.96
C THR A 456 -19.62 2.90 -5.26
N ALA A 457 -19.12 1.69 -5.22
CA ALA A 457 -18.54 1.00 -6.38
C ALA A 457 -19.58 0.74 -7.48
N THR A 458 -20.78 0.30 -7.12
CA THR A 458 -21.89 0.07 -8.07
C THR A 458 -22.38 1.38 -8.66
N ARG A 459 -22.57 2.43 -7.85
CA ARG A 459 -23.00 3.75 -8.31
C ARG A 459 -22.02 4.38 -9.30
N LEU A 460 -20.72 4.10 -9.15
CA LEU A 460 -19.66 4.57 -10.06
C LEU A 460 -19.48 3.66 -11.29
N GLY A 461 -20.18 2.53 -11.35
CA GLY A 461 -20.03 1.56 -12.43
C GLY A 461 -18.64 0.94 -12.51
N LEU A 462 -18.00 0.71 -11.35
CA LEU A 462 -16.67 0.11 -11.30
C LEU A 462 -16.73 -1.36 -11.69
N HIS A 463 -15.60 -1.86 -12.20
CA HIS A 463 -15.44 -3.28 -12.55
C HIS A 463 -14.18 -3.85 -11.88
N PHE A 464 -14.38 -4.79 -10.97
CA PHE A 464 -13.32 -5.57 -10.32
C PHE A 464 -13.87 -6.87 -9.73
N THR A 465 -12.97 -7.78 -9.42
CA THR A 465 -13.29 -9.03 -8.71
C THR A 465 -12.79 -8.95 -7.27
N HIS A 466 -13.64 -9.25 -6.30
CA HIS A 466 -13.27 -9.34 -4.89
C HIS A 466 -13.43 -10.78 -4.40
N VAL A 467 -12.31 -11.40 -4.01
CA VAL A 467 -12.25 -12.77 -3.51
C VAL A 467 -12.21 -12.73 -1.99
N ILE A 468 -13.17 -13.38 -1.34
CA ILE A 468 -13.27 -13.44 0.12
C ILE A 468 -12.92 -14.86 0.56
N LEU A 469 -11.77 -15.02 1.21
CA LEU A 469 -11.33 -16.27 1.83
C LEU A 469 -11.97 -16.38 3.20
N ARG A 470 -13.01 -17.22 3.33
CA ARG A 470 -13.89 -17.27 4.48
C ARG A 470 -13.68 -18.51 5.34
N ASP A 471 -13.49 -18.30 6.65
CA ASP A 471 -13.51 -19.35 7.66
C ASP A 471 -14.40 -19.00 8.88
N ASN A 472 -15.12 -17.88 8.83
CA ASN A 472 -15.99 -17.32 9.88
C ASN A 472 -15.23 -17.00 11.17
N THR A 473 -13.94 -16.66 11.07
CA THR A 473 -13.14 -16.28 12.24
C THR A 473 -12.14 -15.14 11.89
N TYR A 474 -11.65 -14.46 12.93
CA TYR A 474 -10.38 -13.72 12.83
C TYR A 474 -9.22 -14.71 12.97
N ASP A 475 -9.00 -15.55 11.95
CA ASP A 475 -8.12 -16.72 12.02
C ASP A 475 -6.68 -16.37 12.40
N MET A 476 -6.13 -15.26 11.90
CA MET A 476 -4.79 -14.81 12.26
C MET A 476 -4.64 -14.53 13.77
N VAL A 477 -5.69 -14.06 14.42
CA VAL A 477 -5.73 -13.88 15.88
C VAL A 477 -6.01 -15.21 16.57
N ARG A 478 -6.91 -16.02 16.02
CA ARG A 478 -7.31 -17.32 16.56
C ARG A 478 -6.11 -18.25 16.77
N PHE A 479 -5.31 -18.50 15.74
CA PHE A 479 -4.18 -19.43 15.89
C PHE A 479 -3.06 -18.87 16.77
N GLN A 480 -2.85 -17.54 16.81
CA GLN A 480 -1.92 -16.92 17.75
C GLN A 480 -2.37 -17.12 19.22
N GLU A 481 -3.66 -16.94 19.50
CA GLU A 481 -4.22 -17.21 20.84
C GLU A 481 -4.14 -18.68 21.21
N GLU A 482 -4.43 -19.60 20.29
CA GLU A 482 -4.28 -21.04 20.49
C GLU A 482 -2.84 -21.41 20.89
N LEU A 483 -1.84 -20.89 20.17
CA LEU A 483 -0.43 -21.14 20.46
C LEU A 483 0.00 -20.53 21.80
N LYS A 484 -0.45 -19.32 22.11
CA LYS A 484 0.00 -18.58 23.28
C LYS A 484 -0.73 -18.99 24.56
N TYR A 485 -2.04 -19.25 24.47
CA TYR A 485 -2.92 -19.41 25.63
C TYR A 485 -3.61 -20.79 25.69
N GLY A 486 -3.49 -21.63 24.64
CA GLY A 486 -4.20 -22.91 24.51
C GLY A 486 -5.72 -22.76 24.39
N ARG A 487 -6.22 -21.57 24.12
CA ARG A 487 -7.64 -21.26 23.94
C ARG A 487 -7.83 -19.96 23.17
N THR A 488 -9.01 -19.75 22.60
CA THR A 488 -9.38 -18.56 21.81
C THR A 488 -10.44 -17.72 22.53
N SER A 489 -10.51 -16.41 22.20
CA SER A 489 -11.48 -15.47 22.75
C SER A 489 -11.81 -14.37 21.76
N GLY A 490 -13.11 -14.13 21.50
CA GLY A 490 -13.56 -12.99 20.68
C GLY A 490 -13.28 -13.10 19.19
N VAL A 491 -12.90 -14.26 18.68
CA VAL A 491 -12.45 -14.45 17.28
C VAL A 491 -13.55 -14.97 16.34
N GLN A 492 -14.69 -15.43 16.87
CA GLN A 492 -15.78 -15.97 16.07
C GLN A 492 -16.57 -14.88 15.38
N LEU A 493 -16.83 -15.05 14.09
CA LEU A 493 -17.70 -14.21 13.29
C LEU A 493 -19.05 -14.91 13.04
N GLY A 494 -20.08 -14.10 12.73
CA GLY A 494 -21.38 -14.62 12.34
C GLY A 494 -21.33 -15.23 10.94
N ASP A 495 -22.15 -16.26 10.72
CA ASP A 495 -22.38 -16.81 9.38
C ASP A 495 -23.48 -15.99 8.69
N TYR A 496 -23.16 -15.40 7.53
CA TYR A 496 -24.10 -14.64 6.70
C TYR A 496 -23.85 -14.94 5.22
N ASP A 497 -24.88 -14.75 4.40
CA ASP A 497 -24.78 -14.99 2.96
C ASP A 497 -24.12 -13.80 2.26
N ILE A 498 -22.83 -13.94 1.97
CA ILE A 498 -22.01 -12.93 1.29
C ILE A 498 -22.51 -12.68 -0.14
N ALA A 499 -22.98 -13.72 -0.84
CA ALA A 499 -23.47 -13.59 -2.21
C ALA A 499 -24.78 -12.79 -2.25
N GLN A 500 -25.69 -13.05 -1.32
CA GLN A 500 -26.92 -12.25 -1.20
C GLN A 500 -26.63 -10.81 -0.76
N TYR A 501 -25.68 -10.62 0.18
CA TYR A 501 -25.24 -9.29 0.60
C TYR A 501 -24.74 -8.48 -0.60
N ALA A 502 -23.86 -9.06 -1.42
CA ALA A 502 -23.37 -8.43 -2.65
C ALA A 502 -24.50 -8.08 -3.61
N GLY A 503 -25.44 -9.01 -3.82
CA GLY A 503 -26.63 -8.81 -4.67
C GLY A 503 -27.52 -7.66 -4.22
N ALA A 504 -27.62 -7.39 -2.92
CA ALA A 504 -28.38 -6.26 -2.37
C ALA A 504 -27.83 -4.89 -2.83
N PHE A 505 -26.57 -4.81 -3.22
CA PHE A 505 -25.92 -3.62 -3.79
C PHE A 505 -25.81 -3.65 -5.32
N GLY A 506 -26.35 -4.69 -5.99
CA GLY A 506 -26.26 -4.83 -7.44
C GLY A 506 -24.94 -5.45 -7.94
N ALA A 507 -24.12 -6.00 -7.06
CA ALA A 507 -22.95 -6.78 -7.42
C ALA A 507 -23.33 -8.26 -7.71
N HIS A 508 -22.48 -8.96 -8.46
CA HIS A 508 -22.64 -10.39 -8.74
C HIS A 508 -21.96 -11.20 -7.64
N GLY A 509 -22.74 -11.83 -6.77
CA GLY A 509 -22.24 -12.68 -5.70
C GLY A 509 -22.23 -14.16 -6.08
N TYR A 510 -21.12 -14.84 -5.82
CA TYR A 510 -20.97 -16.29 -6.05
C TYR A 510 -20.37 -16.94 -4.80
N ARG A 511 -20.90 -18.10 -4.42
CA ARG A 511 -20.27 -19.01 -3.48
C ARG A 511 -19.71 -20.19 -4.26
N VAL A 512 -18.44 -20.53 -4.02
CA VAL A 512 -17.76 -21.66 -4.65
C VAL A 512 -17.40 -22.70 -3.61
N GLU A 513 -17.44 -23.98 -3.99
CA GLU A 513 -17.17 -25.11 -3.09
C GLU A 513 -16.01 -25.98 -3.60
N THR A 514 -15.55 -25.76 -4.84
CA THR A 514 -14.42 -26.47 -5.45
C THR A 514 -13.49 -25.53 -6.20
N GLU A 515 -12.24 -25.97 -6.42
CA GLU A 515 -11.26 -25.19 -7.17
C GLU A 515 -11.67 -24.99 -8.63
N GLU A 516 -12.35 -25.96 -9.24
CA GLU A 516 -12.88 -25.84 -10.60
C GLU A 516 -14.00 -24.78 -10.69
N GLN A 517 -14.87 -24.73 -9.67
CA GLN A 517 -15.89 -23.66 -9.60
C GLN A 517 -15.24 -22.30 -9.43
N PHE A 518 -14.22 -22.20 -8.55
CA PHE A 518 -13.47 -20.96 -8.36
C PHE A 518 -12.82 -20.50 -9.67
N ALA A 519 -12.07 -21.38 -10.35
CA ALA A 519 -11.41 -21.05 -11.61
C ALA A 519 -12.42 -20.64 -12.71
N LYS A 520 -13.57 -21.30 -12.77
CA LYS A 520 -14.63 -20.97 -13.73
C LYS A 520 -15.19 -19.58 -13.47
N VAL A 521 -15.64 -19.30 -12.23
CA VAL A 521 -16.24 -17.99 -11.88
C VAL A 521 -15.22 -16.87 -12.04
N LEU A 522 -13.98 -17.10 -11.62
CA LEU A 522 -12.90 -16.13 -11.78
C LEU A 522 -12.63 -15.85 -13.28
N GLY A 523 -12.57 -16.89 -14.12
CA GLY A 523 -12.37 -16.74 -15.57
C GLY A 523 -13.47 -15.94 -16.24
N GLU A 524 -14.72 -16.17 -15.88
CA GLU A 524 -15.87 -15.39 -16.36
C GLU A 524 -15.75 -13.92 -15.94
N ALA A 525 -15.41 -13.65 -14.66
CA ALA A 525 -15.24 -12.31 -14.12
C ALA A 525 -14.06 -11.54 -14.74
N LEU A 526 -12.98 -12.22 -15.10
CA LEU A 526 -11.78 -11.63 -15.72
C LEU A 526 -11.86 -11.53 -17.25
N SER A 527 -12.92 -12.04 -17.87
CA SER A 527 -13.07 -12.06 -19.33
C SER A 527 -13.08 -10.65 -19.94
N ARG A 528 -12.78 -10.54 -21.24
CA ARG A 528 -12.82 -9.25 -21.95
C ARG A 528 -14.23 -8.68 -22.01
N GLU A 529 -15.23 -9.55 -22.17
CA GLU A 529 -16.64 -9.17 -22.18
C GLU A 529 -17.05 -8.54 -20.85
N ALA A 530 -16.63 -9.11 -19.73
CA ALA A 530 -16.89 -8.58 -18.40
C ALA A 530 -16.24 -7.20 -18.19
N ARG A 531 -15.04 -6.96 -18.73
CA ARG A 531 -14.33 -5.67 -18.58
C ARG A 531 -15.02 -4.49 -19.30
N VAL A 532 -15.87 -4.77 -20.28
CA VAL A 532 -16.60 -3.75 -21.05
C VAL A 532 -17.94 -3.42 -20.40
N GLN A 533 -18.46 -4.33 -19.58
CA GLN A 533 -19.72 -4.14 -18.86
C GLN A 533 -19.43 -3.77 -17.40
N PRO A 534 -20.00 -2.67 -16.87
CA PRO A 534 -19.89 -2.35 -15.46
C PRO A 534 -20.36 -3.52 -14.60
N GLY A 535 -19.59 -3.89 -13.61
CA GLY A 535 -20.01 -4.93 -12.67
C GLY A 535 -18.91 -5.35 -11.69
N ILE A 536 -19.33 -5.57 -10.48
CA ILE A 536 -18.47 -6.07 -9.41
C ILE A 536 -18.78 -7.54 -9.23
N THR A 537 -17.77 -8.38 -9.21
CA THR A 537 -17.91 -9.80 -8.87
C THR A 537 -17.35 -10.06 -7.48
N ILE A 538 -18.16 -10.60 -6.58
CA ILE A 538 -17.78 -11.05 -5.24
C ILE A 538 -17.78 -12.58 -5.24
N ILE A 539 -16.64 -13.17 -4.91
CA ILE A 539 -16.48 -14.64 -4.83
C ILE A 539 -16.24 -15.03 -3.36
N ASP A 540 -17.24 -15.66 -2.75
CA ASP A 540 -17.17 -16.24 -1.40
C ASP A 540 -16.52 -17.63 -1.50
N VAL A 541 -15.32 -17.75 -0.94
CA VAL A 541 -14.48 -18.96 -1.01
C VAL A 541 -14.28 -19.49 0.41
N PRO A 542 -15.02 -20.51 0.85
CA PRO A 542 -14.71 -21.21 2.08
C PRO A 542 -13.33 -21.85 2.03
N VAL A 543 -12.48 -21.57 3.01
CA VAL A 543 -11.09 -22.07 3.06
C VAL A 543 -10.81 -22.85 4.33
N ASP A 544 -9.82 -23.74 4.25
CA ASP A 544 -9.31 -24.50 5.39
C ASP A 544 -7.96 -23.94 5.87
N TYR A 545 -7.98 -23.29 7.02
CA TYR A 545 -6.80 -22.74 7.71
C TYR A 545 -6.24 -23.66 8.80
N THR A 546 -6.60 -24.94 8.86
CA THR A 546 -6.12 -25.87 9.91
C THR A 546 -4.61 -26.00 9.98
N ARG A 547 -3.89 -25.74 8.88
CA ARG A 547 -2.42 -25.80 8.81
C ARG A 547 -1.74 -24.49 9.27
N ASN A 548 -2.48 -23.47 9.63
CA ASN A 548 -1.90 -22.18 10.05
C ASN A 548 -1.05 -22.31 11.31
N THR A 549 -1.41 -23.21 12.24
CA THR A 549 -0.61 -23.45 13.45
C THR A 549 0.79 -23.99 13.11
N GLU A 550 0.89 -24.91 12.14
CA GLU A 550 2.18 -25.46 11.67
C GLU A 550 3.00 -24.37 10.95
N LEU A 551 2.36 -23.63 10.04
CA LEU A 551 3.00 -22.53 9.33
C LEU A 551 3.52 -21.47 10.30
N PHE A 552 2.71 -21.08 11.27
CA PHE A 552 3.07 -20.04 12.23
C PHE A 552 4.22 -20.47 13.15
N ALA A 553 4.24 -21.72 13.59
CA ALA A 553 5.37 -22.28 14.34
C ALA A 553 6.68 -22.16 13.56
N GLN A 554 6.68 -22.51 12.26
CA GLN A 554 7.84 -22.36 11.39
C GLN A 554 8.29 -20.90 11.24
N LEU A 555 7.34 -19.96 11.11
CA LEU A 555 7.63 -18.53 10.95
C LEU A 555 8.20 -17.87 12.22
N HIS A 556 8.03 -18.49 13.37
CA HIS A 556 8.51 -18.00 14.67
C HIS A 556 9.65 -18.82 15.28
N GLU A 557 10.08 -19.90 14.63
CA GLU A 557 11.24 -20.67 15.12
C GLU A 557 12.48 -19.77 15.28
N GLY A 558 13.05 -19.76 16.48
CA GLY A 558 14.19 -18.91 16.83
C GLY A 558 13.87 -17.48 17.25
N VAL A 559 12.59 -17.09 17.35
CA VAL A 559 12.15 -15.79 17.90
C VAL A 559 11.70 -15.91 19.36
N LEU A 560 11.42 -17.13 19.83
CA LEU A 560 10.89 -17.40 21.18
C LEU A 560 11.99 -17.79 22.20
N GLU A 561 13.28 -17.58 21.89
CA GLU A 561 14.38 -17.70 22.85
C GLU A 561 14.77 -16.35 23.46
#